data_5d565c83a8a53a3e7a7b665cc3011ddf
#
_entry.id   5d565c83a8a53a3e7a7b665cc3011ddf
#
_cell.length_a   1.000
_cell.length_b   1.000
_cell.length_c   1.000
_cell.angle_alpha   90.00
_cell.angle_beta   90.00
_cell.angle_gamma   90.00
#
_symmetry.space_group_name_H-M   'P 1'
#
loop_
_entity.id
_entity.type
_entity.pdbx_description
1 polymer ?
#
loop_
_entity_poly.entity_id
_entity_poly.type
_entity_poly.pdbx_seq_one_letter_code
_entity_poly.pdbx_strand_id
1 'polypeptide(L)'
;FSTLLFLKKHPDILARYQNRWSHIHVDEYQDTNTVQYELTRMLAKQHNNICVVGDHDQCIYTWRSADMRNLARFEEDFHDVKIVTLEENYRSTQTILTAANRAISQNEIRKEKNLFTNSTSGEPLEVYTAASETDEAQWVAARAQELIDAGTPANEIAVLFRANFQSRALEEAFL
;
A
#
# COMPACT_ATOMS: atom_id res chain seq x y z
N PHE A 1 14.99 -9.54 -12.79
CA PHE A 1 15.90 -9.10 -13.86
C PHE A 1 16.14 -10.19 -14.89
N SER A 2 16.51 -11.40 -14.48
CA SER A 2 16.79 -12.54 -15.39
C SER A 2 15.62 -12.89 -16.31
N THR A 3 14.39 -12.91 -15.78
CA THR A 3 13.18 -13.19 -16.56
C THR A 3 12.94 -12.15 -17.66
N LEU A 4 13.13 -10.87 -17.36
CA LEU A 4 12.99 -9.79 -18.35
C LEU A 4 13.99 -9.97 -19.49
N LEU A 5 15.27 -10.21 -19.16
CA LEU A 5 16.31 -10.45 -20.17
C LEU A 5 16.05 -11.73 -20.99
N PHE A 6 15.57 -12.78 -20.34
CA PHE A 6 15.23 -14.01 -21.01
C PHE A 6 14.12 -13.80 -22.06
N LEU A 7 13.02 -13.16 -21.67
CA LEU A 7 11.91 -12.87 -22.59
C LEU A 7 12.31 -11.91 -23.73
N LYS A 8 13.21 -10.96 -23.47
CA LYS A 8 13.77 -10.11 -24.54
C LYS A 8 14.59 -10.90 -25.57
N LYS A 9 15.28 -11.98 -25.14
CA LYS A 9 16.10 -12.82 -26.02
C LYS A 9 15.28 -13.93 -26.72
N HIS A 10 14.10 -14.26 -26.21
CA HIS A 10 13.25 -15.34 -26.71
C HIS A 10 11.84 -14.82 -27.05
N PRO A 11 11.69 -14.10 -28.18
CA PRO A 11 10.41 -13.49 -28.57
C PRO A 11 9.31 -14.54 -28.85
N ASP A 12 9.67 -15.74 -29.25
CA ASP A 12 8.77 -16.88 -29.41
C ASP A 12 8.13 -17.32 -28.07
N ILE A 13 8.93 -17.33 -27.01
CA ILE A 13 8.45 -17.65 -25.67
C ILE A 13 7.58 -16.49 -25.14
N LEU A 14 8.00 -15.25 -25.37
CA LEU A 14 7.19 -14.08 -25.00
C LEU A 14 5.81 -14.14 -25.68
N ALA A 15 5.77 -14.39 -26.98
CA ALA A 15 4.51 -14.52 -27.75
C ALA A 15 3.60 -15.61 -27.18
N ARG A 16 4.14 -16.74 -26.72
CA ARG A 16 3.35 -17.78 -26.06
C ARG A 16 2.64 -17.28 -24.80
N TYR A 17 3.33 -16.50 -23.96
CA TYR A 17 2.73 -15.93 -22.76
C TYR A 17 1.72 -14.83 -23.09
N GLN A 18 2.01 -13.96 -24.06
CA GLN A 18 1.08 -12.95 -24.55
C GLN A 18 -0.21 -13.57 -25.10
N ASN A 19 -0.11 -14.66 -25.84
CA ASN A 19 -1.29 -15.40 -26.34
C ASN A 19 -2.05 -16.14 -25.24
N ARG A 20 -1.36 -16.58 -24.19
CA ARG A 20 -1.97 -17.31 -23.07
C ARG A 20 -2.73 -16.38 -22.11
N TRP A 21 -2.20 -15.18 -21.89
CA TRP A 21 -2.72 -14.22 -20.92
C TRP A 21 -3.36 -13.04 -21.66
N SER A 22 -4.64 -13.15 -21.93
CA SER A 22 -5.40 -12.13 -22.62
C SER A 22 -5.76 -10.93 -21.73
N HIS A 23 -5.65 -11.08 -20.41
CA HIS A 23 -5.91 -10.03 -19.42
C HIS A 23 -4.80 -10.06 -18.37
N ILE A 24 -4.30 -8.89 -18.04
CA ILE A 24 -3.27 -8.71 -16.99
C ILE A 24 -3.83 -7.76 -15.93
N HIS A 25 -3.82 -8.19 -14.69
CA HIS A 25 -4.19 -7.35 -13.56
C HIS A 25 -2.99 -7.24 -12.61
N VAL A 26 -2.66 -6.03 -12.22
CA VAL A 26 -1.55 -5.76 -11.28
C VAL A 26 -2.09 -4.90 -10.15
N ASP A 27 -1.97 -5.41 -8.95
CA ASP A 27 -2.31 -4.71 -7.73
C ASP A 27 -1.08 -4.06 -7.10
N GLU A 28 -1.30 -3.08 -6.22
CA GLU A 28 -0.25 -2.32 -5.53
C GLU A 28 0.84 -1.78 -6.50
N TYR A 29 0.37 -1.24 -7.63
CA TYR A 29 1.28 -0.88 -8.73
C TYR A 29 2.32 0.17 -8.36
N GLN A 30 2.04 1.03 -7.37
CA GLN A 30 2.99 2.01 -6.83
C GLN A 30 4.24 1.37 -6.21
N ASP A 31 4.17 0.09 -5.80
CA ASP A 31 5.29 -0.63 -5.18
C ASP A 31 6.15 -1.37 -6.20
N THR A 32 5.82 -1.26 -7.48
CA THR A 32 6.59 -1.89 -8.55
C THR A 32 7.90 -1.14 -8.81
N ASN A 33 8.96 -1.91 -9.08
CA ASN A 33 10.22 -1.37 -9.59
C ASN A 33 10.23 -1.33 -11.14
N THR A 34 11.23 -0.67 -11.71
CA THR A 34 11.36 -0.52 -13.17
C THR A 34 11.39 -1.87 -13.92
N VAL A 35 11.97 -2.92 -13.33
CA VAL A 35 12.04 -4.24 -13.97
C VAL A 35 10.65 -4.91 -14.02
N GLN A 36 9.88 -4.79 -12.94
CA GLN A 36 8.50 -5.28 -12.87
C GLN A 36 7.61 -4.51 -13.83
N TYR A 37 7.75 -3.19 -13.88
CA TYR A 37 7.07 -2.33 -14.84
C TYR A 37 7.32 -2.79 -16.28
N GLU A 38 8.57 -2.94 -16.70
CA GLU A 38 8.96 -3.36 -18.04
C GLU A 38 8.44 -4.77 -18.37
N LEU A 39 8.48 -5.69 -17.40
CA LEU A 39 7.96 -7.05 -17.58
C LEU A 39 6.45 -7.02 -17.85
N THR A 40 5.71 -6.27 -17.06
CA THR A 40 4.26 -6.12 -17.20
C THR A 40 3.91 -5.50 -18.55
N ARG A 41 4.61 -4.43 -18.94
CA ARG A 41 4.44 -3.77 -20.23
C ARG A 41 4.71 -4.71 -21.40
N MET A 42 5.79 -5.49 -21.35
CA MET A 42 6.10 -6.48 -22.38
C MET A 42 5.02 -7.53 -22.54
N LEU A 43 4.50 -8.05 -21.43
CA LEU A 43 3.46 -9.08 -21.46
C LEU A 43 2.13 -8.54 -22.00
N ALA A 44 1.78 -7.28 -21.68
CA ALA A 44 0.53 -6.66 -22.11
C ALA A 44 0.56 -6.16 -23.57
N LYS A 45 1.75 -5.97 -24.16
CA LYS A 45 1.95 -5.23 -25.42
C LYS A 45 1.14 -5.73 -26.61
N GLN A 46 0.81 -7.03 -26.66
CA GLN A 46 0.13 -7.60 -27.82
C GLN A 46 -1.35 -7.17 -27.92
N HIS A 47 -2.04 -7.03 -26.78
CA HIS A 47 -3.48 -6.76 -26.75
C HIS A 47 -3.86 -5.57 -25.88
N ASN A 48 -2.89 -4.97 -25.19
CA ASN A 48 -3.07 -3.79 -24.31
C ASN A 48 -4.21 -3.93 -23.29
N ASN A 49 -4.55 -5.18 -22.95
CA ASN A 49 -5.64 -5.48 -22.03
C ASN A 49 -5.09 -5.65 -20.62
N ILE A 50 -4.83 -4.53 -19.98
CA ILE A 50 -4.20 -4.45 -18.68
C ILE A 50 -4.99 -3.53 -17.76
N CYS A 51 -5.14 -3.93 -16.52
CA CYS A 51 -5.68 -3.13 -15.44
C CYS A 51 -4.64 -3.05 -14.31
N VAL A 52 -4.34 -1.86 -13.86
CA VAL A 52 -3.48 -1.65 -12.70
C VAL A 52 -4.27 -0.97 -11.60
N VAL A 53 -4.06 -1.40 -10.37
CA VAL A 53 -4.61 -0.78 -9.17
C VAL A 53 -3.45 -0.28 -8.34
N GLY A 54 -3.54 0.94 -7.87
CA GLY A 54 -2.47 1.53 -7.08
C GLY A 54 -2.86 2.87 -6.48
N ASP A 55 -2.08 3.27 -5.51
CA ASP A 55 -2.24 4.50 -4.78
C ASP A 55 -0.90 5.22 -4.61
N HIS A 56 -0.71 6.36 -5.26
CA HIS A 56 0.51 7.16 -5.15
C HIS A 56 0.88 7.49 -3.71
N ASP A 57 -0.12 7.73 -2.86
CA ASP A 57 0.06 8.11 -1.47
C ASP A 57 0.53 6.94 -0.59
N GLN A 58 0.46 5.70 -1.08
CA GLN A 58 0.88 4.49 -0.37
C GLN A 58 2.23 3.92 -0.84
N CYS A 59 2.99 4.64 -1.65
CA CYS A 59 4.32 4.22 -2.09
C CYS A 59 5.34 4.34 -0.94
N ILE A 60 5.44 3.31 -0.11
CA ILE A 60 6.33 3.26 1.06
C ILE A 60 7.56 2.34 0.86
N TYR A 61 7.70 1.69 -0.31
CA TYR A 61 8.77 0.75 -0.62
C TYR A 61 9.86 1.31 -1.54
N THR A 62 10.09 2.63 -1.53
CA THR A 62 11.16 3.27 -2.32
C THR A 62 12.54 2.72 -1.99
N TRP A 63 12.79 2.33 -0.73
CA TRP A 63 14.02 1.66 -0.29
C TRP A 63 14.20 0.23 -0.87
N ARG A 64 13.14 -0.36 -1.42
CA ARG A 64 13.17 -1.61 -2.22
C ARG A 64 13.13 -1.34 -3.70
N SER A 65 13.49 -0.14 -4.13
CA SER A 65 13.49 0.30 -5.52
C SER A 65 12.09 0.44 -6.16
N ALA A 66 11.03 0.58 -5.36
CA ALA A 66 9.75 0.99 -5.89
C ALA A 66 9.86 2.38 -6.52
N ASP A 67 9.26 2.54 -7.69
CA ASP A 67 9.31 3.79 -8.44
C ASP A 67 7.89 4.34 -8.63
N MET A 68 7.55 5.35 -7.83
CA MET A 68 6.23 5.99 -7.89
C MET A 68 5.90 6.58 -9.27
N ARG A 69 6.92 6.84 -10.11
CA ARG A 69 6.72 7.31 -11.48
C ARG A 69 6.10 6.25 -12.40
N ASN A 70 6.10 4.98 -12.00
CA ASN A 70 5.52 3.91 -12.81
C ASN A 70 4.03 4.08 -13.08
N LEU A 71 3.27 4.70 -12.15
CA LEU A 71 1.86 5.03 -12.38
C LEU A 71 1.71 6.14 -13.44
N ALA A 72 2.56 7.17 -13.42
CA ALA A 72 2.54 8.20 -14.45
C ALA A 72 2.99 7.65 -15.81
N ARG A 73 4.05 6.85 -15.84
CA ARG A 73 4.54 6.18 -17.06
C ARG A 73 3.49 5.25 -17.68
N PHE A 74 2.67 4.61 -16.84
CA PHE A 74 1.59 3.77 -17.33
C PHE A 74 0.61 4.56 -18.20
N GLU A 75 0.26 5.77 -17.79
CA GLU A 75 -0.63 6.66 -18.54
C GLU A 75 0.03 7.16 -19.84
N GLU A 76 1.35 7.28 -19.89
CA GLU A 76 2.11 7.66 -21.08
C GLU A 76 2.28 6.50 -22.07
N ASP A 77 2.56 5.30 -21.56
CA ASP A 77 2.90 4.12 -22.37
C ASP A 77 1.66 3.38 -22.93
N PHE A 78 0.50 3.51 -22.28
CA PHE A 78 -0.75 2.92 -22.73
C PHE A 78 -1.72 4.01 -23.20
N HIS A 79 -2.15 3.93 -24.45
CA HIS A 79 -3.12 4.86 -25.00
C HIS A 79 -4.54 4.54 -24.50
N ASP A 80 -5.38 5.56 -24.42
CA ASP A 80 -6.79 5.44 -24.01
C ASP A 80 -7.01 4.86 -22.61
N VAL A 81 -6.12 5.19 -21.67
CA VAL A 81 -6.25 4.74 -20.29
C VAL A 81 -7.51 5.32 -19.65
N LYS A 82 -8.39 4.45 -19.18
CA LYS A 82 -9.53 4.85 -18.36
C LYS A 82 -9.12 4.86 -16.89
N ILE A 83 -9.15 6.02 -16.28
CA ILE A 83 -8.87 6.19 -14.86
C ILE A 83 -10.18 6.15 -14.08
N VAL A 84 -10.21 5.33 -13.03
CA VAL A 84 -11.33 5.25 -12.09
C VAL A 84 -10.78 5.49 -10.70
N THR A 85 -11.26 6.54 -10.03
CA THR A 85 -10.88 6.85 -8.65
C THR A 85 -11.85 6.19 -7.69
N LEU A 86 -11.33 5.38 -6.75
CA LEU A 86 -12.10 4.74 -5.70
C LEU A 86 -11.92 5.55 -4.41
N GLU A 87 -12.91 6.35 -4.05
CA GLU A 87 -12.83 7.27 -2.90
C GLU A 87 -13.59 6.77 -1.68
N GLU A 88 -14.57 5.88 -1.86
CA GLU A 88 -15.29 5.30 -0.73
C GLU A 88 -14.45 4.25 -0.01
N ASN A 89 -14.24 4.47 1.28
CA ASN A 89 -13.49 3.57 2.17
C ASN A 89 -14.47 2.78 3.06
N TYR A 90 -14.32 1.46 3.04
CA TYR A 90 -15.14 0.52 3.81
C TYR A 90 -14.41 -0.06 5.02
N ARG A 91 -13.13 0.30 5.21
CA ARG A 91 -12.27 -0.25 6.26
C ARG A 91 -12.31 0.58 7.53
N SER A 92 -12.28 1.91 7.38
CA SER A 92 -12.00 2.83 8.48
C SER A 92 -13.20 3.71 8.82
N THR A 93 -13.24 4.19 10.07
CA THR A 93 -14.21 5.18 10.52
C THR A 93 -13.88 6.58 10.01
N GLN A 94 -14.83 7.49 10.08
CA GLN A 94 -14.65 8.87 9.61
C GLN A 94 -13.53 9.61 10.34
N THR A 95 -13.37 9.38 11.65
CA THR A 95 -12.28 9.99 12.45
C THR A 95 -10.91 9.62 11.93
N ILE A 96 -10.69 8.32 11.62
CA ILE A 96 -9.43 7.83 11.05
C ILE A 96 -9.20 8.44 9.67
N LEU A 97 -10.20 8.44 8.79
CA LEU A 97 -10.06 9.00 7.44
C LEU A 97 -9.79 10.50 7.44
N THR A 98 -10.41 11.24 8.37
CA THR A 98 -10.15 12.68 8.51
C THR A 98 -8.70 12.95 8.86
N ALA A 99 -8.13 12.18 9.78
CA ALA A 99 -6.72 12.31 10.15
C ALA A 99 -5.79 11.88 8.99
N ALA A 100 -6.09 10.78 8.32
CA ALA A 100 -5.33 10.29 7.18
C ALA A 100 -5.34 11.31 6.02
N ASN A 101 -6.51 11.84 5.65
CA ASN A 101 -6.63 12.87 4.62
C ASN A 101 -5.82 14.13 4.97
N ARG A 102 -5.83 14.57 6.24
CA ARG A 102 -5.03 15.71 6.69
C ARG A 102 -3.53 15.44 6.62
N ALA A 103 -3.09 14.25 7.04
CA ALA A 103 -1.68 13.86 6.97
C ALA A 103 -1.19 13.84 5.51
N ILE A 104 -1.93 13.18 4.63
CA ILE A 104 -1.54 13.00 3.25
C ILE A 104 -1.66 14.28 2.41
N SER A 105 -2.50 15.24 2.83
CA SER A 105 -2.64 16.54 2.13
C SER A 105 -1.36 17.38 2.14
N GLN A 106 -0.38 17.03 2.98
CA GLN A 106 0.94 17.67 3.02
C GLN A 106 1.89 17.19 1.89
N ASN A 107 1.53 16.11 1.17
CA ASN A 107 2.32 15.64 0.06
C ASN A 107 2.16 16.56 -1.17
N GLU A 108 3.29 16.99 -1.75
CA GLU A 108 3.31 17.87 -2.92
C GLU A 108 2.94 17.14 -4.22
N ILE A 109 3.35 15.86 -4.34
CA ILE A 109 3.15 15.04 -5.54
C ILE A 109 2.04 14.02 -5.26
N ARG A 110 0.82 14.37 -5.65
CA ARG A 110 -0.33 13.47 -5.49
C ARG A 110 -1.39 13.69 -6.57
N LYS A 111 -2.19 12.66 -6.87
CA LYS A 111 -3.50 12.85 -7.50
C LYS A 111 -4.50 13.20 -6.41
N GLU A 112 -5.21 14.30 -6.60
CA GLU A 112 -6.25 14.70 -5.65
C GLU A 112 -7.32 13.61 -5.56
N LYS A 113 -7.53 13.13 -4.36
CA LYS A 113 -8.62 12.25 -3.96
C LYS A 113 -9.02 12.59 -2.53
N ASN A 114 -10.26 12.39 -2.20
CA ASN A 114 -10.77 12.63 -0.86
C ASN A 114 -11.49 11.37 -0.38
N LEU A 115 -10.80 10.59 0.44
CA LEU A 115 -11.39 9.37 1.00
C LEU A 115 -12.51 9.75 1.96
N PHE A 116 -13.67 9.14 1.75
CA PHE A 116 -14.83 9.25 2.63
C PHE A 116 -15.35 7.87 3.00
N THR A 117 -16.16 7.80 4.04
CA THR A 117 -16.86 6.58 4.44
C THR A 117 -18.30 6.89 4.83
N ASN A 118 -19.17 5.93 4.59
CA ASN A 118 -20.54 5.91 5.10
C ASN A 118 -20.65 5.18 6.45
N SER A 119 -19.52 4.77 7.03
CA SER A 119 -19.45 4.15 8.36
C SER A 119 -19.63 5.18 9.47
N THR A 120 -19.62 4.72 10.71
CA THR A 120 -19.75 5.57 11.91
C THR A 120 -18.60 6.56 12.04
N SER A 121 -18.77 7.58 12.88
CA SER A 121 -17.70 8.53 13.21
C SER A 121 -16.49 7.82 13.82
N GLY A 122 -16.69 6.77 14.61
CA GLY A 122 -15.66 6.06 15.34
C GLY A 122 -15.18 6.81 16.58
N GLU A 123 -14.30 6.16 17.33
CA GLU A 123 -13.69 6.70 18.52
C GLU A 123 -12.68 7.83 18.18
N PRO A 124 -12.46 8.77 19.09
CA PRO A 124 -11.38 9.75 18.95
C PRO A 124 -10.01 9.11 18.83
N LEU A 125 -9.10 9.74 18.09
CA LEU A 125 -7.70 9.35 18.07
C LEU A 125 -7.04 9.74 19.38
N GLU A 126 -6.25 8.84 19.94
CA GLU A 126 -5.49 9.08 21.17
C GLU A 126 -4.01 9.29 20.81
N VAL A 127 -3.39 10.28 21.45
CA VAL A 127 -1.95 10.54 21.30
C VAL A 127 -1.31 10.50 22.67
N TYR A 128 -0.35 9.61 22.84
CA TYR A 128 0.43 9.47 24.06
C TYR A 128 1.88 9.87 23.79
N THR A 129 2.45 10.70 24.67
CA THR A 129 3.85 11.07 24.62
C THR A 129 4.57 10.44 25.79
N ALA A 130 5.33 9.42 25.52
CA ALA A 130 6.08 8.67 26.52
C ALA A 130 7.37 9.38 26.96
N ALA A 131 7.80 9.12 28.19
CA ALA A 131 9.07 9.61 28.71
C ALA A 131 10.28 8.74 28.27
N SER A 132 10.03 7.48 27.89
CA SER A 132 11.03 6.53 27.41
C SER A 132 10.40 5.46 26.51
N GLU A 133 11.23 4.68 25.82
CA GLU A 133 10.78 3.52 25.01
C GLU A 133 10.06 2.46 25.85
N THR A 134 10.50 2.28 27.10
CA THR A 134 9.87 1.33 28.04
C THR A 134 8.48 1.83 28.47
N ASP A 135 8.36 3.12 28.76
CA ASP A 135 7.09 3.75 29.10
C ASP A 135 6.10 3.68 27.93
N GLU A 136 6.58 3.94 26.69
CA GLU A 136 5.78 3.77 25.46
C GLU A 136 5.27 2.33 25.34
N ALA A 137 6.16 1.35 25.48
CA ALA A 137 5.82 -0.07 25.33
C ALA A 137 4.83 -0.55 26.40
N GLN A 138 5.01 -0.13 27.65
CA GLN A 138 4.09 -0.45 28.74
C GLN A 138 2.72 0.16 28.53
N TRP A 139 2.65 1.41 28.06
CA TRP A 139 1.37 2.04 27.75
C TRP A 139 0.65 1.32 26.61
N VAL A 140 1.37 0.95 25.54
CA VAL A 140 0.80 0.19 24.41
C VAL A 140 0.25 -1.17 24.86
N ALA A 141 1.03 -1.89 25.67
CA ALA A 141 0.61 -3.19 26.20
C ALA A 141 -0.63 -3.08 27.11
N ALA A 142 -0.66 -2.08 28.01
CA ALA A 142 -1.80 -1.81 28.87
C ALA A 142 -3.04 -1.47 28.04
N ARG A 143 -2.90 -0.65 27.01
CA ARG A 143 -4.01 -0.27 26.14
C ARG A 143 -4.55 -1.45 25.33
N ALA A 144 -3.66 -2.34 24.86
CA ALA A 144 -4.06 -3.57 24.19
C ALA A 144 -4.83 -4.51 25.16
N GLN A 145 -4.37 -4.63 26.41
CA GLN A 145 -5.04 -5.43 27.42
C GLN A 145 -6.45 -4.89 27.75
N GLU A 146 -6.61 -3.58 27.88
CA GLU A 146 -7.92 -2.95 28.09
C GLU A 146 -8.91 -3.30 26.95
N LEU A 147 -8.44 -3.28 25.69
CA LEU A 147 -9.26 -3.67 24.55
C LEU A 147 -9.65 -5.14 24.58
N ILE A 148 -8.73 -6.02 24.99
CA ILE A 148 -8.99 -7.45 25.14
C ILE A 148 -10.01 -7.69 26.24
N ASP A 149 -9.86 -7.03 27.38
CA ASP A 149 -10.79 -7.14 28.53
C ASP A 149 -12.18 -6.60 28.16
N ALA A 150 -12.26 -5.61 27.26
CA ALA A 150 -13.49 -5.11 26.70
C ALA A 150 -14.11 -6.02 25.61
N GLY A 151 -13.45 -7.13 25.26
CA GLY A 151 -13.96 -8.15 24.33
C GLY A 151 -13.41 -8.10 22.91
N THR A 152 -12.42 -7.27 22.63
CA THR A 152 -11.74 -7.28 21.33
C THR A 152 -10.82 -8.49 21.24
N PRO A 153 -10.95 -9.36 20.22
CA PRO A 153 -10.02 -10.47 20.04
C PRO A 153 -8.58 -9.98 19.83
N ALA A 154 -7.60 -10.60 20.49
CA ALA A 154 -6.20 -10.18 20.40
C ALA A 154 -5.65 -10.21 18.95
N ASN A 155 -6.15 -11.10 18.10
CA ASN A 155 -5.77 -11.18 16.69
C ASN A 155 -6.39 -10.04 15.83
N GLU A 156 -7.21 -9.18 16.39
CA GLU A 156 -7.74 -7.98 15.75
C GLU A 156 -7.02 -6.69 16.20
N ILE A 157 -6.02 -6.85 17.07
CA ILE A 157 -5.19 -5.73 17.53
C ILE A 157 -3.83 -5.80 16.84
N ALA A 158 -3.39 -4.70 16.25
CA ALA A 158 -2.08 -4.60 15.61
C ALA A 158 -1.30 -3.41 16.17
N VAL A 159 -0.03 -3.65 16.49
CA VAL A 159 0.92 -2.60 16.86
C VAL A 159 1.90 -2.40 15.73
N LEU A 160 1.94 -1.18 15.19
CA LEU A 160 2.79 -0.81 14.07
C LEU A 160 3.94 0.06 14.57
N PHE A 161 5.15 -0.26 14.14
CA PHE A 161 6.35 0.50 14.47
C PHE A 161 7.23 0.74 13.24
N ARG A 162 8.04 1.79 13.27
CA ARG A 162 8.82 2.22 12.10
C ARG A 162 10.10 1.41 11.89
N ALA A 163 10.78 1.03 12.96
CA ALA A 163 12.10 0.42 12.91
C ALA A 163 12.16 -0.84 13.77
N ASN A 164 12.81 -1.90 13.27
CA ASN A 164 12.87 -3.21 13.93
C ASN A 164 13.40 -3.19 15.37
N PHE A 165 14.28 -2.23 15.72
CA PHE A 165 14.79 -2.15 17.10
C PHE A 165 13.71 -1.79 18.12
N GLN A 166 12.62 -1.13 17.68
CA GLN A 166 11.49 -0.78 18.56
C GLN A 166 10.69 -2.02 19.00
N SER A 167 10.74 -3.13 18.25
CA SER A 167 9.99 -4.34 18.58
C SER A 167 10.39 -4.95 19.91
N ARG A 168 11.67 -4.82 20.30
CA ARG A 168 12.17 -5.45 21.52
C ARG A 168 11.48 -4.97 22.80
N ALA A 169 11.35 -3.65 22.97
CA ALA A 169 10.67 -3.08 24.13
C ALA A 169 9.20 -3.46 24.16
N LEU A 170 8.55 -3.47 22.98
CA LEU A 170 7.16 -3.92 22.83
C LEU A 170 7.01 -5.40 23.18
N GLU A 171 7.85 -6.29 22.63
CA GLU A 171 7.82 -7.71 22.93
C GLU A 171 8.00 -7.99 24.43
N GLU A 172 8.95 -7.29 25.09
CA GLU A 172 9.18 -7.40 26.54
C GLU A 172 7.97 -6.92 27.38
N ALA A 173 7.22 -5.94 26.89
CA ALA A 173 6.04 -5.42 27.59
C ALA A 173 4.78 -6.30 27.40
N PHE A 174 4.72 -7.10 26.35
CA PHE A 174 3.61 -8.04 26.09
C PHE A 174 3.82 -9.42 26.71
N LEU A 175 4.98 -9.72 27.33
CA LEU A 175 5.27 -10.96 28.06
C LEU A 175 4.78 -10.88 29.51
#